data_1f35e76dcef679383e13f73a0c4d4b88
#
_entry.id   1f35e76dcef679383e13f73a0c4d4b88
#
_cell.length_a   1.000
_cell.length_b   1.000
_cell.length_c   1.000
_cell.angle_alpha   90.00
_cell.angle_beta   90.00
_cell.angle_gamma   90.00
#
_symmetry.space_group_name_H-M   'P 1'
#
loop_
_entity.id
_entity.type
_entity.pdbx_description
1 polymer ?
#
loop_
_entity_poly.entity_id
_entity_poly.type
_entity_poly.pdbx_seq_one_letter_code
_entity_poly.pdbx_strand_id
1 'polypeptide(L)'
;MHILDTRKKQILQYDMKGKFQNKKDINFWAIGMQLFNDSTSILYSGNQISQNQSYKFTIYNNIKQSVSGGFYPISQKKSNYLHVHNNTNFSKYGNEFLFYELYNDTIYTLTSTNCIPRYYLNFGASRIPNSYFEKDYKNIMEFQNEMSKNVFSYGISSLLNFHNNILLSYF
;
A
#
# COMPACT_ATOMS: atom_id res chain seq x y z
N MET A 1 0.56 -16.94 -12.62
CA MET A 1 -0.23 -15.99 -11.79
C MET A 1 0.15 -16.15 -10.33
N HIS A 2 0.30 -15.03 -9.59
CA HIS A 2 0.58 -15.05 -8.14
C HIS A 2 -0.58 -14.40 -7.39
N ILE A 3 -0.96 -14.96 -6.27
CA ILE A 3 -2.04 -14.46 -5.40
C ILE A 3 -1.49 -14.37 -3.98
N LEU A 4 -1.67 -13.23 -3.34
CA LEU A 4 -1.36 -13.03 -1.94
C LEU A 4 -2.54 -13.50 -1.08
N ASP A 5 -2.34 -14.55 -0.28
CA ASP A 5 -3.26 -14.93 0.79
C ASP A 5 -2.84 -14.22 2.09
N THR A 6 -3.45 -13.09 2.34
CA THR A 6 -3.16 -12.23 3.49
C THR A 6 -3.43 -12.93 4.82
N ARG A 7 -4.48 -13.75 4.90
CA ARG A 7 -4.86 -14.43 6.15
C ARG A 7 -3.86 -15.52 6.52
N LYS A 8 -3.44 -16.30 5.53
CA LYS A 8 -2.47 -17.39 5.74
C LYS A 8 -1.03 -16.93 5.65
N LYS A 9 -0.81 -15.65 5.27
CA LYS A 9 0.52 -15.09 5.03
C LYS A 9 1.31 -15.92 4.01
N GLN A 10 0.70 -16.15 2.85
CA GLN A 10 1.24 -17.00 1.80
C GLN A 10 1.14 -16.32 0.44
N ILE A 11 2.08 -16.62 -0.43
CA ILE A 11 1.99 -16.33 -1.86
C ILE A 11 1.68 -17.64 -2.57
N LEU A 12 0.52 -17.70 -3.22
CA LEU A 12 0.08 -18.85 -3.99
C LEU A 12 0.45 -18.63 -5.47
N GLN A 13 0.99 -19.66 -6.09
CA GLN A 13 1.39 -19.63 -7.49
C GLN A 13 0.52 -20.57 -8.32
N TYR A 14 0.01 -20.05 -9.42
CA TYR A 14 -0.80 -20.79 -10.39
C TYR A 14 -0.22 -20.62 -11.80
N ASP A 15 -0.40 -21.61 -12.67
CA ASP A 15 -0.09 -21.48 -14.08
C ASP A 15 -1.15 -20.62 -14.83
N MET A 16 -0.97 -20.46 -16.12
CA MET A 16 -1.89 -19.68 -16.97
C MET A 16 -3.27 -20.34 -17.17
N LYS A 17 -3.40 -21.63 -16.83
CA LYS A 17 -4.67 -22.38 -16.86
C LYS A 17 -5.38 -22.39 -15.51
N GLY A 18 -4.83 -21.69 -14.51
CA GLY A 18 -5.39 -21.64 -13.16
C GLY A 18 -5.07 -22.86 -12.30
N LYS A 19 -4.18 -23.75 -12.73
CA LYS A 19 -3.77 -24.92 -11.95
C LYS A 19 -2.75 -24.47 -10.89
N PHE A 20 -3.02 -24.84 -9.64
CA PHE A 20 -2.13 -24.61 -8.52
C PHE A 20 -0.76 -25.27 -8.77
N GLN A 21 0.31 -24.50 -8.57
CA GLN A 21 1.69 -24.94 -8.74
C GLN A 21 2.43 -25.05 -7.42
N ASN A 22 2.40 -24.00 -6.62
CA ASN A 22 3.19 -23.90 -5.40
C ASN A 22 2.61 -22.87 -4.44
N LYS A 23 3.02 -22.94 -3.18
CA LYS A 23 2.82 -21.92 -2.16
C LYS A 23 4.14 -21.56 -1.49
N LYS A 24 4.25 -20.30 -1.07
CA LYS A 24 5.40 -19.76 -0.35
C LYS A 24 4.91 -19.05 0.89
N ASP A 25 5.39 -19.45 2.05
CA ASP A 25 5.06 -18.79 3.30
C ASP A 25 5.87 -17.49 3.43
N ILE A 26 5.20 -16.44 3.92
CA ILE A 26 5.81 -15.17 4.32
C ILE A 26 5.60 -15.00 5.82
N ASN A 27 6.64 -14.59 6.54
CA ASN A 27 6.61 -14.52 8.00
C ASN A 27 6.19 -13.14 8.53
N PHE A 28 5.51 -12.34 7.72
CA PHE A 28 5.04 -11.01 8.06
C PHE A 28 3.66 -10.73 7.43
N TRP A 29 3.02 -9.66 7.88
CA TRP A 29 1.73 -9.23 7.36
C TRP A 29 1.91 -8.41 6.08
N ALA A 30 1.19 -8.78 5.02
CA ALA A 30 1.12 -8.00 3.79
C ALA A 30 -0.33 -7.95 3.28
N ILE A 31 -0.76 -6.80 2.80
CA ILE A 31 -2.11 -6.54 2.31
C ILE A 31 -2.16 -6.27 0.81
N GLY A 32 -1.00 -6.07 0.21
CA GLY A 32 -0.86 -5.89 -1.23
C GLY A 32 0.44 -6.49 -1.74
N MET A 33 0.46 -6.87 -2.99
CA MET A 33 1.63 -7.43 -3.66
C MET A 33 1.71 -6.92 -5.10
N GLN A 34 2.91 -6.54 -5.50
CA GLN A 34 3.24 -6.22 -6.88
C GLN A 34 4.43 -7.07 -7.34
N LEU A 35 4.21 -7.85 -8.39
CA LEU A 35 5.27 -8.60 -9.04
C LEU A 35 6.01 -7.67 -10.03
N PHE A 36 7.27 -7.42 -9.80
CA PHE A 36 8.13 -6.61 -10.70
C PHE A 36 8.76 -7.45 -11.81
N ASN A 37 9.23 -8.63 -11.44
CA ASN A 37 9.79 -9.64 -12.36
C ASN A 37 9.76 -11.01 -11.66
N ASP A 38 10.23 -12.04 -12.31
CA ASP A 38 10.20 -13.41 -11.78
C ASP A 38 10.96 -13.55 -10.45
N SER A 39 11.97 -12.73 -10.23
CA SER A 39 12.82 -12.79 -9.02
C SER A 39 12.39 -11.84 -7.91
N THR A 40 11.57 -10.81 -8.20
CA THR A 40 11.31 -9.72 -7.24
C THR A 40 9.83 -9.39 -7.15
N SER A 41 9.30 -9.48 -5.93
CA SER A 41 7.99 -8.93 -5.55
C SER A 41 8.17 -7.84 -4.50
N ILE A 42 7.28 -6.83 -4.56
CA ILE A 42 7.12 -5.84 -3.51
C ILE A 42 5.84 -6.16 -2.75
N LEU A 43 5.95 -6.33 -1.46
CA LEU A 43 4.85 -6.60 -0.54
C LEU A 43 4.56 -5.35 0.28
N TYR A 44 3.30 -4.93 0.33
CA TYR A 44 2.84 -3.75 1.04
C TYR A 44 2.10 -4.13 2.31
N SER A 45 2.48 -3.52 3.43
CA SER A 45 1.96 -3.81 4.77
C SER A 45 1.19 -2.65 5.40
N GLY A 46 1.03 -1.53 4.69
CA GLY A 46 0.42 -0.32 5.25
C GLY A 46 1.24 0.24 6.41
N ASN A 47 0.54 0.72 7.43
CA ASN A 47 1.17 1.27 8.64
C ASN A 47 1.27 0.26 9.79
N GLN A 48 1.14 -1.04 9.52
CA GLN A 48 1.15 -2.06 10.56
C GLN A 48 2.57 -2.54 10.85
N ILE A 49 3.07 -2.25 12.05
CA ILE A 49 4.34 -2.75 12.55
C ILE A 49 4.14 -4.18 13.10
N SER A 50 5.05 -5.06 12.78
CA SER A 50 5.16 -6.39 13.36
C SER A 50 6.62 -6.71 13.68
N GLN A 51 6.88 -7.81 14.39
CA GLN A 51 8.24 -8.21 14.79
C GLN A 51 9.26 -8.24 13.64
N ASN A 52 8.79 -8.56 12.42
CA ASN A 52 9.64 -8.70 11.24
C ASN A 52 9.36 -7.61 10.19
N GLN A 53 8.65 -6.53 10.55
CA GLN A 53 8.18 -5.54 9.61
C GLN A 53 8.24 -4.13 10.19
N SER A 54 9.16 -3.33 9.70
CA SER A 54 9.32 -1.91 10.04
C SER A 54 9.19 -0.97 8.83
N TYR A 55 8.96 -1.55 7.64
CA TYR A 55 8.78 -0.81 6.40
C TYR A 55 7.40 -1.07 5.80
N LYS A 56 6.83 -0.07 5.15
CA LYS A 56 5.57 -0.23 4.40
C LYS A 56 5.73 -1.19 3.24
N PHE A 57 6.89 -1.18 2.61
CA PHE A 57 7.23 -2.04 1.48
C PHE A 57 8.38 -2.97 1.82
N THR A 58 8.14 -4.25 1.62
CA THR A 58 9.15 -5.29 1.76
C THR A 58 9.54 -5.80 0.39
N ILE A 59 10.84 -5.83 0.10
CA ILE A 59 11.41 -6.41 -1.10
C ILE A 59 11.58 -7.91 -0.84
N TYR A 60 10.84 -8.71 -1.59
CA TYR A 60 10.84 -10.16 -1.45
C TYR A 60 11.48 -10.81 -2.69
N ASN A 61 12.51 -11.62 -2.45
CA ASN A 61 13.14 -12.41 -3.49
C ASN A 61 12.35 -13.70 -3.71
N ASN A 62 11.70 -13.83 -4.86
CA ASN A 62 10.83 -14.94 -5.20
C ASN A 62 11.60 -16.27 -5.39
N ILE A 63 12.88 -16.20 -5.79
CA ILE A 63 13.73 -17.39 -6.02
C ILE A 63 14.25 -17.90 -4.69
N LYS A 64 14.88 -17.03 -3.89
CA LYS A 64 15.45 -17.37 -2.58
C LYS A 64 14.38 -17.52 -1.49
N GLN A 65 13.16 -17.12 -1.76
CA GLN A 65 12.02 -17.13 -0.82
C GLN A 65 12.34 -16.40 0.49
N SER A 66 12.96 -15.24 0.39
CA SER A 66 13.43 -14.47 1.54
C SER A 66 13.25 -12.96 1.33
N VAL A 67 13.16 -12.25 2.43
CA VAL A 67 13.21 -10.78 2.45
C VAL A 67 14.64 -10.37 2.09
N SER A 68 14.77 -9.45 1.13
CA SER A 68 16.04 -8.86 0.72
C SER A 68 16.21 -7.41 1.15
N GLY A 69 15.14 -6.78 1.65
CA GLY A 69 15.17 -5.41 2.15
C GLY A 69 13.78 -4.82 2.31
N GLY A 70 13.74 -3.53 2.59
CA GLY A 70 12.51 -2.78 2.67
C GLY A 70 12.76 -1.28 2.54
N PHE A 71 11.72 -0.53 2.22
CA PHE A 71 11.77 0.93 2.12
C PHE A 71 10.47 1.57 2.62
N TYR A 72 10.48 2.87 2.82
CA TYR A 72 9.41 3.65 3.38
C TYR A 72 9.07 3.23 4.82
N PRO A 73 9.85 3.70 5.81
CA PRO A 73 9.67 3.31 7.21
C PRO A 73 8.25 3.59 7.73
N ILE A 74 7.71 2.70 8.52
CA ILE A 74 6.42 2.89 9.18
C ILE A 74 6.62 3.82 10.38
N SER A 75 5.82 4.89 10.45
CA SER A 75 5.79 5.74 11.63
C SER A 75 5.17 4.98 12.81
N GLN A 76 5.91 4.86 13.92
CA GLN A 76 5.42 4.25 15.15
C GLN A 76 4.10 4.90 15.62
N LYS A 77 4.02 6.21 15.56
CA LYS A 77 2.83 6.98 15.90
C LYS A 77 1.63 6.62 15.02
N LYS A 78 1.81 6.63 13.69
CA LYS A 78 0.75 6.29 12.74
C LYS A 78 0.33 4.83 12.82
N SER A 79 1.19 3.92 13.26
CA SER A 79 0.87 2.51 13.42
C SER A 79 -0.20 2.24 14.48
N ASN A 80 -0.43 3.17 15.42
CA ASN A 80 -1.44 3.01 16.46
C ASN A 80 -2.87 3.27 15.95
N TYR A 81 -3.04 4.10 14.94
CA TYR A 81 -4.36 4.52 14.51
C TYR A 81 -4.62 4.47 12.99
N LEU A 82 -3.60 4.44 12.16
CA LEU A 82 -3.76 4.51 10.71
C LEU A 82 -3.57 3.14 10.04
N HIS A 83 -4.45 2.19 10.40
CA HIS A 83 -4.42 0.82 9.86
C HIS A 83 -5.28 0.62 8.63
N VAL A 84 -6.13 1.59 8.28
CA VAL A 84 -7.05 1.48 7.16
C VAL A 84 -6.27 1.49 5.85
N HIS A 85 -6.64 0.60 4.97
CA HIS A 85 -6.06 0.47 3.64
C HIS A 85 -7.17 0.23 2.61
N ASN A 86 -6.89 0.57 1.39
CA ASN A 86 -7.75 0.20 0.26
C ASN A 86 -7.56 -1.28 -0.08
N ASN A 87 -8.57 -1.89 -0.68
CA ASN A 87 -8.46 -3.26 -1.20
C ASN A 87 -7.41 -3.36 -2.32
N THR A 88 -7.20 -2.26 -3.05
CA THR A 88 -6.16 -2.14 -4.07
C THR A 88 -5.43 -0.81 -3.91
N ASN A 89 -4.12 -0.87 -3.73
CA ASN A 89 -3.26 0.32 -3.59
C ASN A 89 -2.37 0.54 -4.81
N PHE A 90 -2.45 -0.38 -5.79
CA PHE A 90 -1.59 -0.37 -6.97
C PHE A 90 -2.41 -0.27 -8.24
N SER A 91 -1.90 0.49 -9.20
CA SER A 91 -2.42 0.56 -10.56
C SER A 91 -1.27 0.49 -11.56
N LYS A 92 -1.42 -0.25 -12.64
CA LYS A 92 -0.41 -0.32 -13.69
C LYS A 92 -0.53 0.89 -14.61
N TYR A 93 0.59 1.54 -14.92
CA TYR A 93 0.70 2.68 -15.83
C TYR A 93 1.81 2.46 -16.85
N GLY A 94 1.47 2.02 -18.05
CA GLY A 94 2.47 1.61 -19.01
C GLY A 94 3.35 0.49 -18.46
N ASN A 95 4.63 0.75 -18.31
CA ASN A 95 5.60 -0.16 -17.70
C ASN A 95 5.88 0.15 -16.23
N GLU A 96 5.17 1.11 -15.64
CA GLU A 96 5.33 1.53 -14.26
C GLU A 96 4.15 1.07 -13.40
N PHE A 97 4.32 1.13 -12.09
CA PHE A 97 3.25 0.93 -11.13
C PHE A 97 3.04 2.22 -10.34
N LEU A 98 1.78 2.65 -10.28
CA LEU A 98 1.37 3.73 -9.41
C LEU A 98 0.89 3.14 -8.08
N PHE A 99 1.22 3.83 -7.00
CA PHE A 99 0.81 3.50 -5.65
C PHE A 99 0.12 4.69 -4.99
N TYR A 100 -0.91 4.43 -4.22
CA TYR A 100 -1.65 5.42 -3.44
C TYR A 100 -2.16 4.83 -2.13
N GLU A 101 -2.35 5.67 -1.14
CA GLU A 101 -2.85 5.30 0.20
C GLU A 101 -4.05 6.17 0.58
N LEU A 102 -4.89 5.67 1.49
CA LEU A 102 -5.84 6.50 2.22
C LEU A 102 -5.10 7.53 3.08
N TYR A 103 -5.72 8.69 3.25
CA TYR A 103 -5.17 9.82 4.01
C TYR A 103 -3.85 10.35 3.46
N ASN A 104 -3.65 10.17 2.15
CA ASN A 104 -2.49 10.69 1.43
C ASN A 104 -2.96 11.34 0.12
N ASP A 105 -2.51 12.56 -0.13
CA ASP A 105 -2.83 13.33 -1.32
C ASP A 105 -1.82 13.14 -2.46
N THR A 106 -0.87 12.23 -2.28
CA THR A 106 0.18 11.98 -3.23
C THR A 106 0.04 10.60 -3.87
N ILE A 107 0.11 10.56 -5.19
CA ILE A 107 0.27 9.34 -5.98
C ILE A 107 1.76 9.17 -6.28
N TYR A 108 2.27 7.99 -6.06
CA TYR A 108 3.68 7.66 -6.22
C TYR A 108 3.89 6.73 -7.41
N THR A 109 5.04 6.85 -8.07
CA THR A 109 5.59 5.77 -8.88
C THR A 109 6.30 4.80 -7.95
N LEU A 110 5.89 3.53 -8.01
CA LEU A 110 6.54 2.44 -7.29
C LEU A 110 7.61 1.81 -8.17
N THR A 111 8.83 1.77 -7.68
CA THR A 111 9.95 1.03 -8.26
C THR A 111 10.23 -0.23 -7.44
N SER A 112 11.15 -1.07 -7.88
CA SER A 112 11.57 -2.26 -7.13
C SER A 112 12.28 -1.95 -5.81
N THR A 113 12.65 -0.69 -5.56
CA THR A 113 13.44 -0.27 -4.38
C THR A 113 12.95 0.99 -3.71
N ASN A 114 11.98 1.70 -4.29
CA ASN A 114 11.55 3.00 -3.76
C ASN A 114 10.13 3.38 -4.20
N CYS A 115 9.55 4.36 -3.51
CA CYS A 115 8.35 5.09 -3.88
C CYS A 115 8.70 6.55 -4.16
N ILE A 116 8.45 7.02 -5.38
CA ILE A 116 8.81 8.37 -5.83
C ILE A 116 7.53 9.17 -6.04
N PRO A 117 7.34 10.35 -5.40
CA PRO A 117 6.18 11.19 -5.63
C PRO A 117 6.04 11.53 -7.13
N ARG A 118 4.83 11.39 -7.67
CA ARG A 118 4.54 11.64 -9.08
C ARG A 118 3.47 12.70 -9.27
N TYR A 119 2.34 12.57 -8.60
CA TYR A 119 1.25 13.51 -8.67
C TYR A 119 0.81 13.92 -7.27
N TYR A 120 0.53 15.19 -7.11
CA TYR A 120 -0.05 15.75 -5.91
C TYR A 120 -1.49 16.17 -6.22
N LEU A 121 -2.43 15.68 -5.41
CA LEU A 121 -3.83 16.05 -5.51
C LEU A 121 -4.12 17.24 -4.60
N ASN A 122 -4.43 18.36 -5.19
CA ASN A 122 -4.78 19.55 -4.43
C ASN A 122 -6.28 19.54 -4.07
N PHE A 123 -6.61 19.10 -2.89
CA PHE A 123 -7.97 19.12 -2.36
C PHE A 123 -8.39 20.51 -1.81
N GLY A 124 -7.56 21.52 -1.92
CA GLY A 124 -7.87 22.89 -1.45
C GLY A 124 -8.22 22.92 0.04
N ALA A 125 -9.34 23.53 0.38
CA ALA A 125 -9.82 23.64 1.76
C ALA A 125 -10.27 22.29 2.35
N SER A 126 -10.57 21.29 1.53
CA SER A 126 -10.94 19.96 1.98
C SER A 126 -9.74 19.06 2.28
N ARG A 127 -8.51 19.55 2.14
CA ARG A 127 -7.31 18.82 2.51
C ARG A 127 -7.23 18.60 4.01
N ILE A 128 -6.87 17.40 4.45
CA ILE A 128 -6.62 17.14 5.87
C ILE A 128 -5.36 17.91 6.31
N PRO A 129 -5.44 18.79 7.32
CA PRO A 129 -4.26 19.46 7.84
C PRO A 129 -3.26 18.47 8.45
N ASN A 130 -1.96 18.71 8.25
CA ASN A 130 -0.91 17.86 8.80
C ASN A 130 -0.99 17.70 10.33
N SER A 131 -1.49 18.71 11.04
CA SER A 131 -1.68 18.69 12.49
C SER A 131 -2.57 17.52 12.96
N TYR A 132 -3.47 17.00 12.12
CA TYR A 132 -4.26 15.81 12.45
C TYR A 132 -3.37 14.55 12.53
N PHE A 133 -2.34 14.45 11.72
CA PHE A 133 -1.41 13.32 11.71
C PHE A 133 -0.29 13.44 12.76
N GLU A 134 -0.20 14.59 13.41
CA GLU A 134 0.77 14.87 14.48
C GLU A 134 0.19 14.62 15.87
N LYS A 135 -1.13 14.48 15.99
CA LYS A 135 -1.81 14.14 17.25
C LYS A 135 -1.55 12.69 17.65
N ASP A 136 -1.59 12.42 18.95
CA ASP A 136 -1.55 11.08 19.49
C ASP A 136 -2.99 10.55 19.64
N TYR A 137 -3.33 9.55 18.85
CA TYR A 137 -4.61 8.85 18.93
C TYR A 137 -4.41 7.47 19.55
N LYS A 138 -5.30 7.08 20.44
CA LYS A 138 -5.26 5.76 21.08
C LYS A 138 -5.57 4.63 20.09
N ASN A 139 -6.42 4.91 19.11
CA ASN A 139 -6.86 3.93 18.12
C ASN A 139 -7.47 4.61 16.89
N ILE A 140 -7.82 3.80 15.89
CA ILE A 140 -8.44 4.27 14.63
C ILE A 140 -9.80 4.96 14.86
N MET A 141 -10.59 4.53 15.84
CA MET A 141 -11.92 5.12 16.08
C MET A 141 -11.82 6.56 16.58
N GLU A 142 -10.85 6.84 17.47
CA GLU A 142 -10.60 8.20 17.94
C GLU A 142 -10.18 9.12 16.79
N PHE A 143 -9.28 8.65 15.92
CA PHE A 143 -8.89 9.36 14.71
C PHE A 143 -10.08 9.63 13.78
N GLN A 144 -10.89 8.60 13.49
CA GLN A 144 -12.04 8.73 12.60
C GLN A 144 -13.12 9.67 13.18
N ASN A 145 -13.35 9.62 14.49
CA ASN A 145 -14.27 10.53 15.15
C ASN A 145 -13.80 11.99 15.08
N GLU A 146 -12.50 12.22 15.16
CA GLU A 146 -11.95 13.56 14.98
C GLU A 146 -12.08 14.03 13.53
N MET A 147 -11.80 13.14 12.57
CA MET A 147 -11.94 13.42 11.15
C MET A 147 -13.39 13.74 10.76
N SER A 148 -14.36 13.01 11.31
CA SER A 148 -15.80 13.16 10.98
C SER A 148 -16.41 14.49 11.43
N LYS A 149 -15.72 15.28 12.25
CA LYS A 149 -16.16 16.64 12.63
C LYS A 149 -16.00 17.65 11.50
N ASN A 150 -15.33 17.28 10.42
CA ASN A 150 -15.02 18.13 9.28
C ASN A 150 -15.32 17.42 7.96
N VAL A 151 -15.46 18.18 6.90
CA VAL A 151 -15.62 17.65 5.55
C VAL A 151 -14.24 17.64 4.88
N PHE A 152 -13.52 16.55 5.09
CA PHE A 152 -12.22 16.35 4.46
C PHE A 152 -12.28 15.36 3.31
N SER A 153 -11.47 15.61 2.28
CA SER A 153 -11.15 14.61 1.27
C SER A 153 -9.97 13.78 1.77
N TYR A 154 -10.17 12.48 2.01
CA TYR A 154 -9.19 11.68 2.75
C TYR A 154 -8.59 10.51 1.98
N GLY A 155 -8.89 10.41 0.70
CA GLY A 155 -8.21 9.39 -0.04
C GLY A 155 -8.73 9.09 -1.43
N ILE A 156 -7.87 8.45 -2.18
CA ILE A 156 -8.17 7.90 -3.49
C ILE A 156 -8.77 6.52 -3.28
N SER A 157 -9.96 6.29 -3.80
CA SER A 157 -10.64 4.99 -3.72
C SER A 157 -10.30 4.08 -4.91
N SER A 158 -10.12 4.67 -6.07
CA SER A 158 -9.67 3.95 -7.26
C SER A 158 -8.85 4.85 -8.18
N LEU A 159 -7.97 4.23 -8.92
CA LEU A 159 -7.14 4.91 -9.91
C LEU A 159 -7.07 4.01 -11.14
N LEU A 160 -7.59 4.54 -12.24
CA LEU A 160 -7.57 3.86 -13.53
C LEU A 160 -6.75 4.68 -14.51
N ASN A 161 -5.97 3.98 -15.29
CA ASN A 161 -5.21 4.53 -16.39
C ASN A 161 -5.86 4.23 -17.72
N PHE A 162 -6.10 5.25 -18.49
CA PHE A 162 -6.68 5.10 -19.81
C PHE A 162 -6.09 6.13 -20.79
N HIS A 163 -5.39 5.68 -21.80
CA HIS A 163 -4.77 6.55 -22.84
C HIS A 163 -4.10 7.74 -22.25
N ASN A 164 -3.18 8.13 -21.85
CA ASN A 164 -2.55 9.35 -21.27
C ASN A 164 -3.38 10.12 -20.23
N ASN A 165 -4.53 9.57 -19.81
CA ASN A 165 -5.38 10.14 -18.77
C ASN A 165 -5.37 9.26 -17.51
N ILE A 166 -5.50 9.91 -16.37
CA ILE A 166 -5.72 9.25 -15.09
C ILE A 166 -7.13 9.58 -14.65
N LEU A 167 -7.97 8.55 -14.53
CA LEU A 167 -9.27 8.66 -13.90
C LEU A 167 -9.13 8.21 -12.45
N LEU A 168 -9.53 9.06 -11.54
CA LEU A 168 -9.52 8.73 -10.12
C LEU A 168 -10.87 9.04 -9.49
N SER A 169 -11.25 8.25 -8.51
CA SER A 169 -12.31 8.57 -7.58
C SER A 169 -11.73 8.76 -6.17
N TYR A 170 -12.34 9.67 -5.41
CA TYR A 170 -11.91 10.00 -4.05
C TYR A 170 -13.12 10.16 -3.13
N PHE A 171 -12.86 10.08 -1.83
CA PHE A 171 -13.84 10.33 -0.78
C PHE A 171 -13.74 11.75 -0.24
#